data_c5b9e71eda8e83c8c076baca6f7dc1cc
#
_entry.id   c5b9e71eda8e83c8c076baca6f7dc1cc
#
_cell.length_a   1.000
_cell.length_b   1.000
_cell.length_c   1.000
_cell.angle_alpha   90.00
_cell.angle_beta   90.00
_cell.angle_gamma   90.00
#
_symmetry.space_group_name_H-M   'P 1'
#
loop_
_entity.id
_entity.type
_entity.pdbx_description
1 polymer ?
#
loop_
_entity_poly.entity_id
_entity_poly.type
_entity_poly.pdbx_seq_one_letter_code
_entity_poly.pdbx_strand_id
1 'polypeptide(L)'
;MVVDIRPVRREDYESIAKELYENIRFADQLEMVQLHRNSWQYVLDSMLSSDILYQARDEAGRLLCLTGTAPIYGDLYSCVWCLGTKELSRHKRDFVAYGKILMKEFLACRHALKNHIGIENKEALTWIKHMGAEFMEPIKLGDGVFIPFVIKG
;
A
#
# COMPACT_ATOMS: atom_id res chain seq x y z
N MET A 1 -0.94 0.84 21.92
CA MET A 1 0.26 0.37 21.23
C MET A 1 0.78 1.46 20.31
N VAL A 2 2.07 1.62 20.26
CA VAL A 2 2.70 2.66 19.44
C VAL A 2 3.16 2.04 18.12
N VAL A 3 2.73 2.64 17.02
CA VAL A 3 3.23 2.29 15.69
C VAL A 3 4.20 3.40 15.27
N ASP A 4 5.39 3.00 14.86
CA ASP A 4 6.40 3.93 14.36
C ASP A 4 6.29 4.00 12.85
N ILE A 5 5.99 5.20 12.34
CA ILE A 5 5.90 5.48 10.90
C ILE A 5 7.00 6.46 10.55
N ARG A 6 7.86 6.07 9.63
CA ARG A 6 9.00 6.89 9.21
C ARG A 6 9.37 6.66 7.74
N PRO A 7 10.03 7.63 7.11
CA PRO A 7 10.55 7.44 5.76
C PRO A 7 11.50 6.26 5.67
N VAL A 8 11.60 5.65 4.51
CA VAL A 8 12.57 4.59 4.24
C VAL A 8 13.83 5.24 3.68
N ARG A 9 14.97 4.93 4.28
CA ARG A 9 16.26 5.40 3.79
C ARG A 9 16.66 4.61 2.55
N ARG A 10 17.19 5.29 1.55
CA ARG A 10 17.55 4.69 0.27
C ARG A 10 18.48 3.47 0.42
N GLU A 11 19.44 3.55 1.32
CA GLU A 11 20.39 2.47 1.58
C GLU A 11 19.74 1.21 2.16
N ASP A 12 18.52 1.33 2.71
CA ASP A 12 17.77 0.22 3.30
C ASP A 12 16.74 -0.38 2.36
N TYR A 13 16.57 0.15 1.15
CA TYR A 13 15.52 -0.27 0.22
C TYR A 13 15.56 -1.76 -0.06
N GLU A 14 16.70 -2.29 -0.45
CA GLU A 14 16.81 -3.70 -0.82
C GLU A 14 16.50 -4.62 0.37
N SER A 15 17.10 -4.35 1.53
CA SER A 15 16.88 -5.17 2.72
C SER A 15 15.43 -5.13 3.19
N ILE A 16 14.80 -3.96 3.15
CA ILE A 16 13.39 -3.80 3.55
C ILE A 16 12.45 -4.45 2.52
N ALA A 17 12.75 -4.35 1.22
CA ALA A 17 11.97 -5.04 0.20
C ALA A 17 11.96 -6.56 0.44
N LYS A 18 13.08 -7.14 0.76
CA LYS A 18 13.19 -8.56 1.10
C LYS A 18 12.47 -8.91 2.38
N GLU A 19 12.60 -8.08 3.42
CA GLU A 19 11.89 -8.26 4.69
C GLU A 19 10.38 -8.25 4.48
N LEU A 20 9.87 -7.29 3.73
CA LEU A 20 8.45 -7.21 3.38
C LEU A 20 7.99 -8.48 2.68
N TYR A 21 8.69 -8.86 1.62
CA TYR A 21 8.29 -9.99 0.80
C TYR A 21 8.31 -11.32 1.56
N GLU A 22 9.30 -11.53 2.42
CA GLU A 22 9.41 -12.74 3.24
C GLU A 22 8.27 -12.88 4.25
N ASN A 23 7.67 -11.78 4.65
CA ASN A 23 6.60 -11.73 5.67
C ASN A 23 5.26 -11.27 5.12
N ILE A 24 5.10 -11.22 3.81
CA ILE A 24 3.95 -10.63 3.14
C ILE A 24 2.63 -11.30 3.55
N ARG A 25 1.58 -10.47 3.68
CA ARG A 25 0.22 -10.97 3.88
C ARG A 25 -0.20 -11.81 2.68
N PHE A 26 -0.95 -12.88 2.97
CA PHE A 26 -1.43 -13.77 1.91
C PHE A 26 -2.25 -13.01 0.84
N ALA A 27 -3.16 -12.14 1.25
CA ALA A 27 -4.00 -11.40 0.32
C ALA A 27 -3.20 -10.47 -0.61
N ASP A 28 -2.16 -9.83 -0.09
CA ASP A 28 -1.29 -8.98 -0.90
C ASP A 28 -0.44 -9.80 -1.85
N GLN A 29 0.05 -10.95 -1.40
CA GLN A 29 0.80 -11.88 -2.26
C GLN A 29 -0.08 -12.43 -3.39
N LEU A 30 -1.33 -12.76 -3.09
CA LEU A 30 -2.28 -13.24 -4.10
C LEU A 30 -2.44 -12.22 -5.22
N GLU A 31 -2.57 -10.93 -4.89
CA GLU A 31 -2.63 -9.88 -5.91
C GLU A 31 -1.36 -9.84 -6.77
N MET A 32 -0.20 -9.98 -6.15
CA MET A 32 1.07 -10.04 -6.89
C MET A 32 1.13 -11.24 -7.84
N VAL A 33 0.67 -12.40 -7.38
CA VAL A 33 0.59 -13.61 -8.22
C VAL A 33 -0.34 -13.39 -9.40
N GLN A 34 -1.52 -12.85 -9.16
CA GLN A 34 -2.53 -12.59 -10.20
C GLN A 34 -2.03 -11.59 -11.25
N LEU A 35 -1.20 -10.63 -10.85
CA LEU A 35 -0.62 -9.62 -11.74
C LEU A 35 0.74 -10.03 -12.31
N HIS A 36 1.19 -11.26 -12.06
CA HIS A 36 2.50 -11.77 -12.50
C HIS A 36 3.68 -10.95 -11.99
N ARG A 37 3.62 -10.52 -10.72
CA ARG A 37 4.61 -9.64 -10.08
C ARG A 37 5.06 -10.17 -8.73
N ASN A 38 5.05 -11.47 -8.54
CA ASN A 38 5.33 -12.11 -7.24
C ASN A 38 6.82 -12.27 -6.99
N SER A 39 7.49 -11.19 -6.60
CA SER A 39 8.91 -11.20 -6.28
C SER A 39 9.27 -10.03 -5.36
N TRP A 40 10.37 -10.16 -4.62
CA TRP A 40 10.86 -9.04 -3.82
C TRP A 40 11.39 -7.91 -4.72
N GLN A 41 11.86 -8.23 -5.93
CA GLN A 41 12.29 -7.24 -6.92
C GLN A 41 11.14 -6.31 -7.31
N TYR A 42 9.93 -6.83 -7.42
CA TYR A 42 8.76 -5.98 -7.68
C TYR A 42 8.52 -5.01 -6.53
N VAL A 43 8.67 -5.47 -5.28
CA VAL A 43 8.57 -4.59 -4.11
C VAL A 43 9.61 -3.47 -4.20
N LEU A 44 10.86 -3.83 -4.52
CA LEU A 44 11.93 -2.85 -4.70
C LEU A 44 11.59 -1.85 -5.81
N ASP A 45 11.10 -2.31 -6.95
CA ASP A 45 10.72 -1.43 -8.06
C ASP A 45 9.62 -0.45 -7.65
N SER A 46 8.65 -0.89 -6.87
CA SER A 46 7.60 -0.03 -6.33
C SER A 46 8.16 1.05 -5.41
N MET A 47 9.11 0.66 -4.56
CA MET A 47 9.81 1.62 -3.68
C MET A 47 10.59 2.65 -4.48
N LEU A 48 11.32 2.20 -5.51
CA LEU A 48 12.13 3.07 -6.37
C LEU A 48 11.29 4.04 -7.20
N SER A 49 10.06 3.66 -7.54
CA SER A 49 9.12 4.48 -8.32
C SER A 49 8.34 5.47 -7.46
N SER A 50 8.46 5.38 -6.14
CA SER A 50 7.68 6.22 -5.22
C SER A 50 8.35 7.55 -4.98
N ASP A 51 7.56 8.62 -4.95
CA ASP A 51 8.02 9.95 -4.53
C ASP A 51 7.86 10.15 -3.01
N ILE A 52 6.88 9.49 -2.41
CA ILE A 52 6.74 9.41 -0.94
C ILE A 52 6.72 7.94 -0.57
N LEU A 53 7.51 7.57 0.43
CA LEU A 53 7.61 6.18 0.87
C LEU A 53 7.84 6.11 2.37
N TYR A 54 6.93 5.42 3.07
CA TYR A 54 7.00 5.20 4.51
C TYR A 54 7.03 3.72 4.85
N GLN A 55 7.69 3.41 5.94
CA GLN A 55 7.58 2.12 6.62
C GLN A 55 6.86 2.30 7.95
N ALA A 56 6.06 1.32 8.33
CA ALA A 56 5.42 1.28 9.64
C ALA A 56 5.93 0.06 10.40
N ARG A 57 6.34 0.25 11.64
CA ARG A 57 6.86 -0.81 12.50
C ARG A 57 6.15 -0.81 13.85
N ASP A 58 6.04 -1.98 14.45
CA ASP A 58 5.50 -2.11 15.81
C ASP A 58 6.58 -1.85 16.87
N GLU A 59 6.21 -1.97 18.15
CA GLU A 59 7.11 -1.73 19.26
C GLU A 59 8.31 -2.69 19.29
N ALA A 60 8.14 -3.90 18.75
CA ALA A 60 9.22 -4.88 18.66
C ALA A 60 10.12 -4.67 17.44
N GLY A 61 9.85 -3.63 16.63
CA GLY A 61 10.61 -3.35 15.42
C GLY A 61 10.19 -4.18 14.22
N ARG A 62 9.09 -4.94 14.30
CA ARG A 62 8.61 -5.75 13.19
C ARG A 62 7.95 -4.88 12.15
N LEU A 63 8.27 -5.12 10.88
CA LEU A 63 7.67 -4.38 9.77
C LEU A 63 6.19 -4.74 9.65
N LEU A 64 5.33 -3.72 9.65
CA LEU A 64 3.88 -3.89 9.47
C LEU A 64 3.50 -3.68 8.00
N CYS A 65 4.02 -2.65 7.37
CA CYS A 65 3.76 -2.37 5.97
C CYS A 65 4.76 -1.37 5.37
N LEU A 66 4.75 -1.34 4.05
CA LEU A 66 5.31 -0.27 3.24
C LEU A 66 4.16 0.43 2.56
N THR A 67 4.16 1.74 2.54
CA THR A 67 3.13 2.53 1.86
C THR A 67 3.71 3.81 1.28
N GLY A 68 3.14 4.24 0.18
CA GLY A 68 3.61 5.45 -0.46
C GLY A 68 2.77 5.84 -1.65
N THR A 69 3.29 6.82 -2.38
CA THR A 69 2.68 7.31 -3.61
C THR A 69 3.69 7.26 -4.75
N ALA A 70 3.19 7.00 -5.94
CA ALA A 70 3.98 7.08 -7.17
C ALA A 70 3.27 7.98 -8.16
N PRO A 71 3.97 8.95 -8.79
CA PRO A 71 3.33 9.84 -9.75
C PRO A 71 2.75 9.06 -10.93
N ILE A 72 1.56 9.44 -11.36
CA ILE A 72 1.01 8.97 -12.61
C ILE A 72 1.44 9.97 -13.67
N TYR A 73 2.19 9.48 -14.64
CA TYR A 73 2.86 10.31 -15.64
C TYR A 73 1.89 11.28 -16.34
N GLY A 74 2.24 12.57 -16.34
CA GLY A 74 1.44 13.61 -16.98
C GLY A 74 0.15 13.97 -16.25
N ASP A 75 -0.07 13.47 -15.02
CA ASP A 75 -1.29 13.65 -14.28
C ASP A 75 -1.03 14.34 -12.93
N LEU A 76 -2.05 15.03 -12.41
CA LEU A 76 -2.05 15.55 -11.04
C LEU A 76 -2.46 14.48 -10.03
N TYR A 77 -2.79 13.30 -10.51
CA TYR A 77 -3.11 12.13 -9.68
C TYR A 77 -1.85 11.35 -9.37
N SER A 78 -1.90 10.58 -8.31
CA SER A 78 -0.83 9.65 -7.97
C SER A 78 -1.43 8.28 -7.66
N CYS A 79 -0.65 7.25 -7.92
CA CYS A 79 -0.95 5.92 -7.43
C CYS A 79 -0.62 5.89 -5.93
N VAL A 80 -1.55 5.46 -5.10
CA VAL A 80 -1.29 5.16 -3.70
C VAL A 80 -1.17 3.65 -3.55
N TRP A 81 -0.17 3.18 -2.80
CA TRP A 81 0.02 1.74 -2.64
C TRP A 81 0.40 1.40 -1.20
N CYS A 82 0.09 0.18 -0.83
CA CYS A 82 0.45 -0.38 0.45
C CYS A 82 0.62 -1.88 0.31
N LEU A 83 1.72 -2.40 0.82
CA LEU A 83 1.95 -3.83 0.95
C LEU A 83 2.18 -4.14 2.43
N GLY A 84 1.40 -5.06 2.95
CA GLY A 84 1.41 -5.40 4.36
C GLY A 84 2.07 -6.74 4.65
N THR A 85 2.59 -6.87 5.86
CA THR A 85 3.03 -8.15 6.41
C THR A 85 1.89 -8.82 7.17
N LYS A 86 2.11 -10.07 7.56
CA LYS A 86 1.14 -10.83 8.38
C LYS A 86 0.84 -10.15 9.72
N GLU A 87 1.76 -9.34 10.23
CA GLU A 87 1.59 -8.62 11.49
C GLU A 87 0.59 -7.46 11.38
N LEU A 88 0.36 -6.93 10.17
CA LEU A 88 -0.52 -5.78 9.97
C LEU A 88 -1.94 -6.03 10.48
N SER A 89 -2.47 -7.23 10.29
CA SER A 89 -3.84 -7.57 10.69
C SER A 89 -4.08 -7.51 12.20
N ARG A 90 -3.01 -7.52 12.99
CA ARG A 90 -3.10 -7.37 14.46
C ARG A 90 -3.23 -5.91 14.89
N HIS A 91 -3.05 -4.96 13.97
CA HIS A 91 -3.00 -3.52 14.26
C HIS A 91 -4.01 -2.73 13.41
N LYS A 92 -5.17 -3.31 13.18
CA LYS A 92 -6.19 -2.75 12.25
C LYS A 92 -6.64 -1.34 12.61
N ARG A 93 -6.89 -1.09 13.89
CA ARG A 93 -7.33 0.26 14.35
C ARG A 93 -6.27 1.31 14.11
N ASP A 94 -5.04 0.98 14.50
CA ASP A 94 -3.91 1.89 14.32
C ASP A 94 -3.65 2.13 12.85
N PHE A 95 -3.72 1.07 12.04
CA PHE A 95 -3.53 1.17 10.60
C PHE A 95 -4.52 2.14 9.97
N VAL A 96 -5.81 2.02 10.28
CA VAL A 96 -6.84 2.91 9.74
C VAL A 96 -6.66 4.34 10.24
N ALA A 97 -6.36 4.52 11.53
CA ALA A 97 -6.16 5.85 12.12
C ALA A 97 -4.98 6.58 11.49
N TYR A 98 -3.83 5.91 11.40
CA TYR A 98 -2.65 6.50 10.77
C TYR A 98 -2.83 6.64 9.25
N GLY A 99 -3.54 5.71 8.63
CA GLY A 99 -3.87 5.78 7.20
C GLY A 99 -4.65 7.03 6.84
N LYS A 100 -5.60 7.42 7.66
CA LYS A 100 -6.35 8.67 7.44
C LYS A 100 -5.44 9.91 7.49
N ILE A 101 -4.47 9.92 8.39
CA ILE A 101 -3.49 11.01 8.50
C ILE A 101 -2.60 11.03 7.26
N LEU A 102 -2.10 9.87 6.85
CA LEU A 102 -1.24 9.76 5.68
C LEU A 102 -1.95 10.14 4.38
N MET A 103 -3.24 9.79 4.24
CA MET A 103 -4.01 10.18 3.05
C MET A 103 -4.10 11.68 2.89
N LYS A 104 -4.23 12.43 4.00
CA LYS A 104 -4.22 13.90 3.94
C LYS A 104 -2.88 14.43 3.47
N GLU A 105 -1.78 13.85 3.94
CA GLU A 105 -0.44 14.22 3.50
C GLU A 105 -0.24 13.89 2.02
N PHE A 106 -0.65 12.70 1.60
CA PHE A 106 -0.51 12.28 0.21
C PHE A 106 -1.33 13.15 -0.75
N LEU A 107 -2.45 13.67 -0.29
CA LEU A 107 -3.32 14.53 -1.10
C LEU A 107 -2.89 16.00 -1.13
N ALA A 108 -1.93 16.41 -0.30
CA ALA A 108 -1.58 17.83 -0.14
C ALA A 108 -1.21 18.54 -1.45
N CYS A 109 -0.59 17.84 -2.41
CA CYS A 109 -0.18 18.40 -3.70
C CYS A 109 -0.80 17.66 -4.88
N ARG A 110 -1.90 16.94 -4.68
CA ARG A 110 -2.52 16.09 -5.69
C ARG A 110 -4.04 16.26 -5.69
N HIS A 111 -4.66 16.06 -6.86
CA HIS A 111 -6.13 16.07 -6.96
C HIS A 111 -6.74 14.80 -6.38
N ALA A 112 -6.12 13.68 -6.60
CA ALA A 112 -6.64 12.40 -6.14
C ALA A 112 -5.54 11.34 -6.07
N LEU A 113 -5.83 10.30 -5.29
CA LEU A 113 -5.04 9.08 -5.20
C LEU A 113 -5.84 7.95 -5.84
N LYS A 114 -5.19 7.12 -6.65
CA LYS A 114 -5.84 6.02 -7.37
C LYS A 114 -5.06 4.73 -7.19
N ASN A 115 -5.78 3.64 -7.21
CA ASN A 115 -5.22 2.30 -7.37
C ASN A 115 -6.39 1.32 -7.55
N HIS A 116 -6.10 0.04 -7.46
CA HIS A 116 -7.08 -1.04 -7.46
C HIS A 116 -6.71 -2.05 -6.38
N ILE A 117 -7.71 -2.78 -5.89
CA ILE A 117 -7.55 -3.81 -4.86
C ILE A 117 -8.25 -5.07 -5.34
N GLY A 118 -7.60 -6.22 -5.16
CA GLY A 118 -8.20 -7.50 -5.50
C GLY A 118 -9.54 -7.70 -4.80
N ILE A 119 -10.54 -8.20 -5.53
CA ILE A 119 -11.89 -8.39 -4.99
C ILE A 119 -11.91 -9.36 -3.80
N GLU A 120 -10.91 -10.25 -3.71
CA GLU A 120 -10.78 -11.21 -2.62
C GLU A 120 -10.08 -10.63 -1.40
N ASN A 121 -9.44 -9.47 -1.53
CA ASN A 121 -8.74 -8.80 -0.42
C ASN A 121 -9.73 -7.96 0.38
N LYS A 122 -10.63 -8.64 1.07
CA LYS A 122 -11.75 -8.02 1.81
C LYS A 122 -11.30 -7.06 2.88
N GLU A 123 -10.22 -7.40 3.59
CA GLU A 123 -9.68 -6.57 4.65
C GLU A 123 -9.18 -5.23 4.11
N ALA A 124 -8.42 -5.26 3.02
CA ALA A 124 -7.92 -4.04 2.40
C ALA A 124 -9.06 -3.17 1.83
N LEU A 125 -10.07 -3.78 1.24
CA LEU A 125 -11.26 -3.05 0.76
C LEU A 125 -11.96 -2.31 1.90
N THR A 126 -12.10 -2.96 3.06
CA THR A 126 -12.68 -2.34 4.24
C THR A 126 -11.83 -1.16 4.72
N TRP A 127 -10.51 -1.34 4.80
CA TRP A 127 -9.60 -0.29 5.25
C TRP A 127 -9.66 0.94 4.35
N ILE A 128 -9.55 0.72 3.04
CA ILE A 128 -9.50 1.85 2.10
C ILE A 128 -10.84 2.59 2.03
N LYS A 129 -11.94 1.89 2.24
CA LYS A 129 -13.25 2.51 2.36
C LYS A 129 -13.29 3.49 3.54
N HIS A 130 -12.76 3.08 4.69
CA HIS A 130 -12.67 3.96 5.87
C HIS A 130 -11.75 5.16 5.64
N MET A 131 -10.81 5.06 4.70
CA MET A 131 -9.91 6.16 4.33
C MET A 131 -10.52 7.09 3.28
N GLY A 132 -11.77 6.87 2.89
CA GLY A 132 -12.52 7.77 2.01
C GLY A 132 -12.55 7.37 0.54
N ALA A 133 -12.21 6.11 0.22
CA ALA A 133 -12.21 5.65 -1.16
C ALA A 133 -13.63 5.57 -1.75
N GLU A 134 -13.74 6.01 -3.00
CA GLU A 134 -14.90 5.75 -3.85
C GLU A 134 -14.52 4.62 -4.79
N PHE A 135 -15.35 3.56 -4.84
CA PHE A 135 -15.09 2.39 -5.66
C PHE A 135 -15.77 2.47 -7.01
N MET A 136 -15.11 1.92 -8.02
CA MET A 136 -15.63 1.80 -9.38
C MET A 136 -15.99 0.35 -9.68
N GLU A 137 -16.55 0.11 -10.87
CA GLU A 137 -16.88 -1.24 -11.29
C GLU A 137 -15.66 -2.15 -11.33
N PRO A 138 -15.79 -3.41 -10.87
CA PRO A 138 -14.69 -4.36 -10.95
C PRO A 138 -14.19 -4.56 -12.37
N ILE A 139 -12.89 -4.76 -12.51
CA ILE A 139 -12.23 -5.02 -13.79
C ILE A 139 -11.36 -6.25 -13.68
N LYS A 140 -11.14 -6.91 -14.81
CA LYS A 140 -10.19 -8.00 -14.89
C LYS A 140 -8.80 -7.45 -15.19
N LEU A 141 -7.82 -7.80 -14.31
CA LEU A 141 -6.41 -7.48 -14.51
C LEU A 141 -5.60 -8.75 -14.32
N GLY A 142 -4.77 -9.10 -15.31
CA GLY A 142 -4.02 -10.36 -15.26
C GLY A 142 -4.96 -11.54 -15.06
N ASP A 143 -4.70 -12.34 -14.04
CA ASP A 143 -5.50 -13.53 -13.71
C ASP A 143 -6.50 -13.28 -12.57
N GLY A 144 -6.76 -12.03 -12.21
CA GLY A 144 -7.66 -11.69 -11.11
C GLY A 144 -8.68 -10.64 -11.47
N VAL A 145 -9.61 -10.43 -10.53
CA VAL A 145 -10.60 -9.35 -10.60
C VAL A 145 -10.25 -8.32 -9.53
N PHE A 146 -10.21 -7.06 -9.93
CA PHE A 146 -9.80 -5.96 -9.06
C PHE A 146 -10.86 -4.87 -9.05
N ILE A 147 -10.98 -4.17 -7.94
CA ILE A 147 -11.88 -3.04 -7.79
C ILE A 147 -11.05 -1.76 -7.81
N PRO A 148 -11.17 -0.93 -8.85
CA PRO A 148 -10.52 0.37 -8.89
C PRO A 148 -11.13 1.31 -7.85
N PHE A 149 -10.30 2.18 -7.30
CA PHE A 149 -10.79 3.20 -6.36
C PHE A 149 -10.09 4.54 -6.56
N VAL A 150 -10.73 5.59 -6.06
CA VAL A 150 -10.21 6.95 -6.03
C VAL A 150 -10.43 7.53 -4.64
N ILE A 151 -9.41 8.21 -4.12
CA ILE A 151 -9.53 9.03 -2.90
C ILE A 151 -9.27 10.46 -3.32
N LYS A 152 -10.26 11.33 -3.09
CA LYS A 152 -10.19 12.76 -3.43
C LYS A 152 -9.98 13.60 -2.17
N GLY A 153 -9.28 14.70 -2.35
CA GLY A 153 -9.11 15.68 -1.31
C GLY A 153 -10.36 16.52 -1.06
#